data_d77f59f8f754cb0d710e25c907c8fb94
#
_entry.id   d77f59f8f754cb0d710e25c907c8fb94
#
_cell.length_a   1.000
_cell.length_b   1.000
_cell.length_c   1.000
_cell.angle_alpha   90.00
_cell.angle_beta   90.00
_cell.angle_gamma   90.00
#
_symmetry.space_group_name_H-M   'P 1'
#
loop_
_entity.id
_entity.type
_entity.pdbx_description
1 polymer ?
#
loop_
_entity_poly.entity_id
_entity_poly.type
_entity_poly.pdbx_seq_one_letter_code
_entity_poly.pdbx_strand_id
1 'polypeptide(L)'
;MLLKLTGTRPTNLGVKGGKLTPCPPSPNCVSSQANPADAVHYIAPIALGSTKPGQAIDKLKAIIEGLPRTAIVEANKTYLYAEFTSQLLGYVDDVEFYVDGKAKVVQVRSASRLGQSDLGVNRKRIE
;
A
#
# COMPACT_ATOMS: atom_id res chain seq x y z
N MET A 1 -4.00 29.73 9.12
CA MET A 1 -3.71 28.32 9.43
C MET A 1 -3.82 27.49 8.17
N LEU A 2 -2.78 26.77 7.84
CA LEU A 2 -2.82 25.90 6.68
C LEU A 2 -3.57 24.61 7.01
N LEU A 3 -4.51 24.24 6.16
CA LEU A 3 -5.21 22.98 6.28
C LEU A 3 -4.26 21.84 5.91
N LYS A 4 -4.05 20.91 6.83
CA LYS A 4 -3.21 19.75 6.56
C LYS A 4 -4.01 18.69 5.81
N LEU A 5 -3.89 18.68 4.50
CA LEU A 5 -4.50 17.62 3.66
C LEU A 5 -3.68 16.33 3.68
N THR A 6 -2.47 16.38 4.20
CA THR A 6 -1.62 15.19 4.32
C THR A 6 -2.07 14.24 5.42
N GLY A 7 -2.85 14.75 6.40
CA GLY A 7 -3.26 13.95 7.55
C GLY A 7 -2.09 13.62 8.48
N THR A 8 -2.33 12.72 9.42
CA THR A 8 -1.31 12.24 10.36
C THR A 8 -0.85 10.85 9.92
N ARG A 9 0.48 10.63 9.93
CA ARG A 9 1.02 9.31 9.60
C ARG A 9 0.48 8.27 10.60
N PRO A 10 -0.14 7.18 10.12
CA PRO A 10 -0.64 6.14 11.01
C PRO A 10 0.48 5.49 11.83
N THR A 11 0.14 5.03 13.03
CA THR A 11 1.09 4.34 13.90
C THR A 11 0.83 2.83 13.97
N ASN A 12 -0.21 2.35 13.29
CA ASN A 12 -0.63 0.95 13.32
C ASN A 12 -0.27 0.17 12.05
N LEU A 13 0.69 0.68 11.27
CA LEU A 13 1.14 0.02 10.05
C LEU A 13 2.16 -1.08 10.37
N GLY A 14 2.52 -1.85 9.35
CA GLY A 14 3.50 -2.92 9.48
C GLY A 14 2.86 -4.30 9.43
N VAL A 15 3.69 -5.33 9.61
CA VAL A 15 3.28 -6.73 9.53
C VAL A 15 3.25 -7.33 10.92
N LYS A 16 2.14 -7.97 11.28
CA LYS A 16 1.98 -8.69 12.53
C LYS A 16 1.41 -10.07 12.23
N GLY A 17 2.16 -11.12 12.60
CA GLY A 17 1.72 -12.48 12.36
C GLY A 17 1.51 -12.80 10.87
N GLY A 18 2.35 -12.23 10.00
CA GLY A 18 2.24 -12.43 8.55
C GLY A 18 1.14 -11.63 7.88
N LYS A 19 0.56 -10.65 8.57
CA LYS A 19 -0.55 -9.87 8.03
C LYS A 19 -0.34 -8.37 8.20
N LEU A 20 -0.70 -7.63 7.17
CA LEU A 20 -0.83 -6.19 7.23
C LEU A 20 -2.07 -5.82 8.05
N THR A 21 -2.12 -4.57 8.52
CA THR A 21 -3.30 -4.09 9.25
C THR A 21 -4.54 -4.17 8.36
N PRO A 22 -5.66 -4.72 8.85
CA PRO A 22 -6.89 -4.76 8.05
C PRO A 22 -7.38 -3.37 7.65
N CYS A 23 -8.11 -3.29 6.53
CA CYS A 23 -8.75 -2.04 6.14
C CYS A 23 -9.86 -1.68 7.13
N PRO A 24 -10.05 -0.37 7.43
CA PRO A 24 -11.23 0.07 8.15
C PRO A 24 -12.48 -0.08 7.27
N PRO A 25 -13.70 0.10 7.83
CA PRO A 25 -14.92 -0.03 7.04
C PRO A 25 -15.07 0.97 5.90
N SER A 26 -14.37 2.12 5.97
CA SER A 26 -14.45 3.16 4.95
C SER A 26 -13.90 2.68 3.60
N PRO A 27 -14.41 3.19 2.46
CA PRO A 27 -14.04 2.69 1.14
C PRO A 27 -12.69 3.18 0.61
N ASN A 28 -11.93 3.94 1.40
CA ASN A 28 -10.65 4.54 0.97
C ASN A 28 -9.44 3.64 1.23
N CYS A 29 -9.64 2.33 1.29
CA CYS A 29 -8.57 1.36 1.55
C CYS A 29 -8.79 0.10 0.73
N VAL A 30 -7.71 -0.43 0.15
CA VAL A 30 -7.72 -1.76 -0.46
C VAL A 30 -6.59 -2.60 0.13
N SER A 31 -6.82 -3.91 0.22
CA SER A 31 -5.85 -4.85 0.76
C SER A 31 -5.99 -6.21 0.08
N SER A 32 -4.86 -6.81 -0.26
CA SER A 32 -4.86 -8.17 -0.82
C SER A 32 -5.17 -9.23 0.24
N GLN A 33 -5.13 -8.87 1.51
CA GLN A 33 -5.45 -9.78 2.62
C GLN A 33 -6.87 -9.58 3.15
N ALA A 34 -7.67 -8.72 2.51
CA ALA A 34 -9.09 -8.61 2.81
C ALA A 34 -9.82 -9.87 2.33
N ASN A 35 -11.05 -10.07 2.80
CA ASN A 35 -11.88 -11.18 2.34
C ASN A 35 -12.11 -11.03 0.82
N PRO A 36 -11.82 -12.06 0.01
CA PRO A 36 -12.04 -11.97 -1.44
C PRO A 36 -13.48 -11.65 -1.85
N ALA A 37 -14.45 -11.92 -0.99
CA ALA A 37 -15.84 -11.57 -1.23
C ALA A 37 -16.14 -10.08 -0.98
N ASP A 38 -15.21 -9.34 -0.36
CA ASP A 38 -15.37 -7.92 -0.07
C ASP A 38 -14.94 -7.11 -1.30
N ALA A 39 -15.89 -6.80 -2.18
CA ALA A 39 -15.61 -6.10 -3.43
C ALA A 39 -15.07 -4.68 -3.22
N VAL A 40 -15.30 -4.08 -2.05
CA VAL A 40 -14.84 -2.72 -1.77
C VAL A 40 -13.36 -2.72 -1.38
N HIS A 41 -12.92 -3.65 -0.56
CA HIS A 41 -11.58 -3.63 0.03
C HIS A 41 -10.60 -4.64 -0.58
N TYR A 42 -11.10 -5.70 -1.21
CA TYR A 42 -10.20 -6.72 -1.74
C TYR A 42 -9.55 -6.29 -3.05
N ILE A 43 -8.27 -6.55 -3.18
CA ILE A 43 -7.52 -6.44 -4.43
C ILE A 43 -6.60 -7.66 -4.52
N ALA A 44 -6.36 -8.15 -5.73
CA ALA A 44 -5.48 -9.30 -5.91
C ALA A 44 -4.04 -8.95 -5.50
N PRO A 45 -3.33 -9.88 -4.83
CA PRO A 45 -1.90 -9.68 -4.55
C PRO A 45 -1.10 -9.71 -5.84
N ILE A 46 0.12 -9.18 -5.78
CA ILE A 46 1.02 -9.17 -6.92
C ILE A 46 1.77 -10.50 -6.95
N ALA A 47 1.65 -11.24 -8.06
CA ALA A 47 2.38 -12.50 -8.21
C ALA A 47 3.88 -12.22 -8.37
N LEU A 48 4.70 -13.01 -7.67
CA LEU A 48 6.16 -12.90 -7.83
C LEU A 48 6.62 -13.40 -9.20
N GLY A 49 5.91 -14.37 -9.78
CA GLY A 49 6.33 -14.96 -11.04
C GLY A 49 7.72 -15.55 -10.91
N SER A 50 8.64 -15.13 -11.79
CA SER A 50 10.04 -15.57 -11.74
C SER A 50 10.91 -14.75 -10.78
N THR A 51 10.35 -13.70 -10.14
CA THR A 51 11.09 -12.88 -9.19
C THR A 51 11.33 -13.68 -7.91
N LYS A 52 12.57 -13.72 -7.46
CA LYS A 52 12.89 -14.35 -6.18
C LYS A 52 12.40 -13.48 -5.03
N PRO A 53 11.84 -14.08 -3.95
CA PRO A 53 11.35 -13.29 -2.82
C PRO A 53 12.38 -12.30 -2.26
N GLY A 54 13.65 -12.67 -2.19
CA GLY A 54 14.70 -11.79 -1.69
C GLY A 54 15.03 -10.59 -2.58
N GLN A 55 14.48 -10.53 -3.79
CA GLN A 55 14.71 -9.45 -4.74
C GLN A 55 13.49 -8.57 -4.95
N ALA A 56 12.34 -8.98 -4.42
CA ALA A 56 11.07 -8.31 -4.68
C ALA A 56 11.05 -6.87 -4.16
N ILE A 57 11.52 -6.64 -2.94
CA ILE A 57 11.53 -5.30 -2.35
C ILE A 57 12.46 -4.37 -3.11
N ASP A 58 13.64 -4.86 -3.54
CA ASP A 58 14.56 -4.03 -4.32
C ASP A 58 13.93 -3.59 -5.64
N LYS A 59 13.20 -4.48 -6.31
CA LYS A 59 12.50 -4.15 -7.55
C LYS A 59 11.38 -3.13 -7.32
N LEU A 60 10.57 -3.32 -6.27
CA LEU A 60 9.52 -2.38 -5.91
C LEU A 60 10.11 -1.00 -5.58
N LYS A 61 11.18 -0.99 -4.80
CA LYS A 61 11.86 0.25 -4.43
C LYS A 61 12.32 1.03 -5.67
N ALA A 62 12.93 0.34 -6.63
CA ALA A 62 13.39 0.97 -7.86
C ALA A 62 12.22 1.56 -8.66
N ILE A 63 11.10 0.84 -8.75
CA ILE A 63 9.90 1.33 -9.44
C ILE A 63 9.35 2.57 -8.75
N ILE A 64 9.20 2.53 -7.43
CA ILE A 64 8.63 3.62 -6.66
C ILE A 64 9.53 4.86 -6.71
N GLU A 65 10.84 4.68 -6.61
CA GLU A 65 11.79 5.79 -6.69
C GLU A 65 11.73 6.51 -8.03
N GLY A 66 11.28 5.84 -9.08
CA GLY A 66 11.08 6.44 -10.39
C GLY A 66 9.74 7.16 -10.54
N LEU A 67 8.85 7.09 -9.57
CA LEU A 67 7.55 7.72 -9.63
C LEU A 67 7.58 9.09 -8.94
N PRO A 68 6.82 10.08 -9.46
CA PRO A 68 6.77 11.40 -8.83
C PRO A 68 5.93 11.38 -7.55
N ARG A 69 6.22 12.30 -6.65
CA ARG A 69 5.47 12.55 -5.41
C ARG A 69 5.34 11.31 -4.54
N THR A 70 6.41 10.53 -4.46
CA THR A 70 6.48 9.35 -3.59
C THR A 70 7.66 9.50 -2.63
N ALA A 71 7.53 8.87 -1.47
CA ALA A 71 8.61 8.80 -0.49
C ALA A 71 8.61 7.42 0.14
N ILE A 72 9.76 6.75 0.14
CA ILE A 72 9.91 5.47 0.83
C ILE A 72 10.22 5.78 2.28
N VAL A 73 9.36 5.32 3.19
CA VAL A 73 9.49 5.57 4.62
C VAL A 73 10.29 4.46 5.29
N GLU A 74 10.03 3.21 4.90
CA GLU A 74 10.70 2.05 5.47
C GLU A 74 10.84 0.97 4.40
N ALA A 75 11.98 0.30 4.37
CA ALA A 75 12.19 -0.83 3.47
C ALA A 75 13.16 -1.81 4.12
N ASN A 76 12.81 -3.10 4.09
CA ASN A 76 13.70 -4.18 4.48
C ASN A 76 13.52 -5.33 3.49
N LYS A 77 14.00 -6.54 3.81
CA LYS A 77 13.97 -7.65 2.84
C LYS A 77 12.57 -8.16 2.50
N THR A 78 11.58 -7.93 3.37
CA THR A 78 10.24 -8.48 3.20
C THR A 78 9.14 -7.42 3.23
N TYR A 79 9.46 -6.16 3.55
CA TYR A 79 8.45 -5.13 3.77
C TYR A 79 8.91 -3.80 3.19
N LEU A 80 7.97 -3.08 2.59
CA LEU A 80 8.19 -1.72 2.11
C LEU A 80 6.96 -0.88 2.42
N TYR A 81 7.19 0.30 3.00
CA TYR A 81 6.15 1.29 3.23
C TYR A 81 6.54 2.57 2.50
N ALA A 82 5.63 3.07 1.68
CA ALA A 82 5.83 4.31 0.93
C ALA A 82 4.62 5.21 1.07
N GLU A 83 4.87 6.51 0.98
CA GLU A 83 3.84 7.53 0.94
C GLU A 83 3.69 8.03 -0.49
N PHE A 84 2.46 8.07 -1.00
CA PHE A 84 2.11 8.60 -2.30
C PHE A 84 1.27 9.84 -2.10
N THR A 85 1.69 10.97 -2.68
CA THR A 85 0.97 12.24 -2.51
C THR A 85 0.26 12.61 -3.80
N SER A 86 -1.02 12.97 -3.71
CA SER A 86 -1.79 13.36 -4.88
C SER A 86 -1.28 14.69 -5.45
N GLN A 87 -1.31 14.80 -6.77
CA GLN A 87 -0.80 15.99 -7.46
C GLN A 87 -1.63 17.23 -7.16
N LEU A 88 -2.95 17.08 -7.13
CA LEU A 88 -3.84 18.23 -7.08
C LEU A 88 -4.07 18.76 -5.67
N LEU A 89 -4.38 17.88 -4.73
CA LEU A 89 -4.80 18.29 -3.39
C LEU A 89 -3.79 17.96 -2.29
N GLY A 90 -2.72 17.24 -2.61
CA GLY A 90 -1.70 16.89 -1.62
C GLY A 90 -2.17 15.84 -0.62
N TYR A 91 -3.21 15.05 -0.93
CA TYR A 91 -3.61 13.93 -0.08
C TYR A 91 -2.51 12.87 -0.08
N VAL A 92 -2.22 12.33 1.10
CA VAL A 92 -1.22 11.29 1.26
C VAL A 92 -1.92 9.94 1.42
N ASP A 93 -1.48 8.97 0.63
CA ASP A 93 -1.88 7.58 0.76
C ASP A 93 -0.71 6.78 1.30
N ASP A 94 -0.99 5.92 2.27
CA ASP A 94 0.01 5.00 2.82
C ASP A 94 -0.09 3.67 2.10
N VAL A 95 1.01 3.28 1.45
CA VAL A 95 1.06 2.08 0.61
C VAL A 95 2.09 1.12 1.18
N GLU A 96 1.66 -0.10 1.46
CA GLU A 96 2.51 -1.12 2.06
C GLU A 96 2.59 -2.35 1.17
N PHE A 97 3.77 -2.94 1.13
CA PHE A 97 4.04 -4.19 0.39
C PHE A 97 4.71 -5.17 1.34
N TYR A 98 4.20 -6.39 1.39
CA TYR A 98 4.77 -7.46 2.21
C TYR A 98 5.00 -8.69 1.34
N VAL A 99 6.25 -9.16 1.30
CA VAL A 99 6.63 -10.33 0.50
C VAL A 99 6.27 -11.60 1.27
N ASP A 100 5.30 -12.35 0.73
CA ASP A 100 4.87 -13.63 1.27
C ASP A 100 5.51 -14.73 0.42
N GLY A 101 6.65 -15.24 0.89
CA GLY A 101 7.41 -16.24 0.15
C GLY A 101 6.70 -17.59 0.03
N LYS A 102 5.83 -17.94 0.98
CA LYS A 102 5.08 -19.19 0.94
C LYS A 102 4.02 -19.18 -0.15
N ALA A 103 3.29 -18.09 -0.26
CA ALA A 103 2.26 -17.91 -1.27
C ALA A 103 2.83 -17.44 -2.62
N LYS A 104 4.10 -17.07 -2.66
CA LYS A 104 4.79 -16.54 -3.85
C LYS A 104 4.11 -15.31 -4.41
N VAL A 105 3.70 -14.42 -3.52
CA VAL A 105 3.04 -13.16 -3.87
C VAL A 105 3.60 -12.02 -3.02
N VAL A 106 3.34 -10.79 -3.46
CA VAL A 106 3.52 -9.60 -2.64
C VAL A 106 2.13 -9.19 -2.19
N GLN A 107 1.88 -9.23 -0.89
CA GLN A 107 0.66 -8.70 -0.31
C GLN A 107 0.73 -7.18 -0.30
N VAL A 108 -0.39 -6.52 -0.56
CA VAL A 108 -0.43 -5.07 -0.71
C VAL A 108 -1.57 -4.47 0.09
N ARG A 109 -1.36 -3.25 0.57
CA ARG A 109 -2.38 -2.43 1.21
C ARG A 109 -2.13 -0.99 0.80
N SER A 110 -3.18 -0.30 0.37
CA SER A 110 -3.11 1.12 0.01
C SER A 110 -4.33 1.83 0.59
N ALA A 111 -4.09 2.85 1.39
CA ALA A 111 -5.15 3.55 2.11
C ALA A 111 -4.90 5.05 2.16
N SER A 112 -5.95 5.82 1.94
CA SER A 112 -5.90 7.27 2.11
C SER A 112 -6.02 7.63 3.59
N ARG A 113 -5.23 8.61 4.04
CA ARG A 113 -5.31 9.08 5.43
C ARG A 113 -6.60 9.84 5.70
N LEU A 114 -7.10 10.55 4.70
CA LEU A 114 -8.28 11.39 4.82
C LEU A 114 -9.34 10.98 3.81
N GLY A 115 -10.60 11.33 4.11
CA GLY A 115 -11.72 11.11 3.21
C GLY A 115 -12.39 9.76 3.38
N GLN A 116 -13.58 9.65 2.81
CA GLN A 116 -14.39 8.43 2.83
C GLN A 116 -14.26 7.65 1.54
N SER A 117 -13.85 8.30 0.45
CA SER A 117 -13.68 7.68 -0.85
C SER A 117 -12.49 8.30 -1.56
N ASP A 118 -11.68 7.45 -2.16
CA ASP A 118 -10.53 7.88 -2.96
C ASP A 118 -10.82 7.81 -4.47
N LEU A 119 -12.10 7.61 -4.84
CA LEU A 119 -12.54 7.49 -6.23
C LEU A 119 -11.79 6.39 -7.00
N GLY A 120 -11.38 5.33 -6.29
CA GLY A 120 -10.70 4.19 -6.88
C GLY A 120 -9.20 4.39 -7.08
N VAL A 121 -8.61 5.46 -6.56
CA VAL A 121 -7.18 5.77 -6.75
C VAL A 121 -6.29 4.67 -6.16
N ASN A 122 -6.60 4.18 -4.95
CA ASN A 122 -5.78 3.13 -4.33
C ASN A 122 -5.82 1.84 -5.14
N ARG A 123 -6.98 1.47 -5.68
CA ARG A 123 -7.12 0.29 -6.53
C ARG A 123 -6.33 0.45 -7.83
N LYS A 124 -6.48 1.58 -8.50
CA LYS A 124 -5.75 1.85 -9.75
C LYS A 124 -4.24 1.82 -9.55
N ARG A 125 -3.77 2.32 -8.40
CA ARG A 125 -2.35 2.34 -8.10
C ARG A 125 -1.77 0.93 -8.06
N ILE A 126 -2.50 -0.01 -7.45
CA ILE A 126 -2.04 -1.38 -7.31
C ILE A 126 -2.18 -2.14 -8.63
N GLU A 127 -3.21 -1.86 -9.39
CA GLU A 127 -3.40 -2.46 -10.70
C GLU A 127 -2.39 -1.92 -11.71
#